data_4d1aafe85c78b989c765572b41bba538
#
_entry.id   4d1aafe85c78b989c765572b41bba538
#
_cell.length_a   1.000
_cell.length_b   1.000
_cell.length_c   1.000
_cell.angle_alpha   90.00
_cell.angle_beta   90.00
_cell.angle_gamma   90.00
#
_symmetry.space_group_name_H-M   'P 1'
#
loop_
_entity.id
_entity.type
_entity.pdbx_description
1 polymer ?
#
loop_
_entity_poly.entity_id
_entity_poly.type
_entity_poly.pdbx_seq_one_letter_code
_entity_poly.pdbx_strand_id
1 'polypeptide(L)'
;MIAIALLCCLALINVADAGRARIWQQHAYDDFAQGKSEGVAIAADGALVLGPALADTVDFAAERVWSLLPNSEGGLYVGTGDSGRLFAVDADGRTTLLFDSPELALHALAVGPD
;
A
#
# COMPACT_ATOMS: atom_id res chain seq x y z
N MET A 1 -64.83 -22.01 29.42
CA MET A 1 -64.21 -20.67 29.50
C MET A 1 -62.74 -20.73 29.92
N ILE A 2 -62.35 -21.60 30.85
CA ILE A 2 -60.95 -21.73 31.34
C ILE A 2 -59.99 -22.24 30.24
N ALA A 3 -60.44 -23.17 29.38
CA ALA A 3 -59.63 -23.73 28.30
C ALA A 3 -59.31 -22.72 27.19
N ILE A 4 -60.17 -21.75 26.91
CA ILE A 4 -59.94 -20.71 25.90
C ILE A 4 -58.95 -19.68 26.42
N ALA A 5 -58.99 -19.37 27.73
CA ALA A 5 -58.03 -18.45 28.35
C ALA A 5 -56.60 -19.03 28.35
N LEU A 6 -56.46 -20.35 28.56
CA LEU A 6 -55.17 -21.02 28.50
C LEU A 6 -54.58 -21.05 27.08
N LEU A 7 -55.43 -21.21 26.06
CA LEU A 7 -55.02 -21.18 24.65
C LEU A 7 -54.53 -19.79 24.20
N CYS A 8 -55.16 -18.72 24.70
CA CYS A 8 -54.74 -17.34 24.44
C CYS A 8 -53.40 -17.02 25.09
N CYS A 9 -53.11 -17.54 26.28
CA CYS A 9 -51.80 -17.32 26.92
C CYS A 9 -50.64 -18.01 26.20
N LEU A 10 -50.87 -19.18 25.58
CA LEU A 10 -49.85 -19.85 24.78
C LEU A 10 -49.52 -19.13 23.46
N ALA A 11 -50.46 -18.38 22.89
CA ALA A 11 -50.28 -17.68 21.62
C ALA A 11 -49.46 -16.38 21.78
N LEU A 12 -49.16 -15.95 23.01
CA LEU A 12 -48.38 -14.71 23.29
C LEU A 12 -46.89 -14.96 23.60
N ILE A 13 -46.40 -16.19 23.42
CA ILE A 13 -44.96 -16.44 23.50
C ILE A 13 -44.30 -15.87 22.24
N ASN A 14 -44.13 -14.58 22.21
CA ASN A 14 -43.18 -13.95 21.28
C ASN A 14 -41.81 -14.49 21.65
N VAL A 15 -41.27 -15.38 20.82
CA VAL A 15 -39.83 -15.71 20.88
C VAL A 15 -39.10 -14.42 20.56
N ALA A 16 -38.62 -13.73 21.58
CA ALA A 16 -37.69 -12.65 21.40
C ALA A 16 -36.43 -13.26 20.79
N ASP A 17 -36.28 -13.16 19.49
CA ASP A 17 -35.02 -13.42 18.82
C ASP A 17 -34.04 -12.34 19.30
N ALA A 18 -33.33 -12.64 20.38
CA ALA A 18 -32.22 -11.80 20.83
C ALA A 18 -31.18 -11.83 19.73
N GLY A 19 -31.14 -10.76 18.95
CA GLY A 19 -30.21 -10.61 17.85
C GLY A 19 -28.81 -11.00 18.29
N ARG A 20 -28.25 -12.03 17.68
CA ARG A 20 -26.88 -12.47 17.96
C ARG A 20 -25.96 -11.34 17.62
N ALA A 21 -25.31 -10.75 18.62
CA ALA A 21 -24.24 -9.80 18.39
C ALA A 21 -23.14 -10.53 17.60
N ARG A 22 -22.91 -10.12 16.36
CA ARG A 22 -21.77 -10.57 15.59
C ARG A 22 -20.57 -9.73 16.04
N ILE A 23 -19.68 -10.33 16.80
CA ILE A 23 -18.38 -9.74 17.09
C ILE A 23 -17.50 -10.02 15.90
N TRP A 24 -17.06 -8.95 15.23
CA TRP A 24 -16.10 -9.04 14.18
C TRP A 24 -14.73 -8.70 14.75
N GLN A 25 -13.76 -9.59 14.59
CA GLN A 25 -12.40 -9.42 15.09
C GLN A 25 -11.43 -9.52 13.90
N GLN A 26 -10.56 -8.54 13.79
CA GLN A 26 -9.45 -8.53 12.86
C GLN A 26 -8.20 -8.10 13.63
N HIS A 27 -7.20 -8.96 13.74
CA HIS A 27 -5.99 -8.72 14.52
C HIS A 27 -4.74 -9.41 13.97
N ALA A 28 -4.84 -9.97 12.79
CA ALA A 28 -3.69 -10.54 12.08
C ALA A 28 -3.60 -9.99 10.66
N TYR A 29 -2.42 -10.04 10.07
CA TYR A 29 -2.18 -9.59 8.70
C TYR A 29 -3.18 -10.21 7.70
N ASP A 30 -3.41 -11.52 7.80
CA ASP A 30 -4.27 -12.27 6.87
C ASP A 30 -5.75 -11.81 6.93
N ASP A 31 -6.19 -11.29 8.06
CA ASP A 31 -7.55 -10.76 8.22
C ASP A 31 -7.77 -9.50 7.36
N PHE A 32 -6.71 -8.72 7.12
CA PHE A 32 -6.72 -7.48 6.34
C PHE A 32 -6.27 -7.68 4.89
N ALA A 33 -5.49 -8.73 4.61
CA ALA A 33 -4.89 -8.97 3.29
C ALA A 33 -5.91 -9.19 2.16
N GLN A 34 -7.15 -9.55 2.49
CA GLN A 34 -8.24 -9.71 1.53
C GLN A 34 -8.86 -8.36 1.10
N GLY A 35 -8.56 -7.29 1.80
CA GLY A 35 -9.02 -5.94 1.50
C GLY A 35 -8.09 -5.20 0.55
N LYS A 36 -8.59 -4.12 -0.04
CA LYS A 36 -7.77 -3.14 -0.74
C LYS A 36 -7.40 -2.03 0.23
N SER A 37 -6.11 -1.86 0.51
CA SER A 37 -5.64 -0.78 1.38
C SER A 37 -5.41 0.49 0.56
N GLU A 38 -6.00 1.60 0.98
CA GLU A 38 -5.75 2.92 0.41
C GLU A 38 -5.33 3.88 1.53
N GLY A 39 -4.13 4.45 1.41
CA GLY A 39 -3.58 5.39 2.41
C GLY A 39 -3.20 4.75 3.75
N VAL A 40 -3.26 3.42 3.85
CA VAL A 40 -2.86 2.66 5.04
C VAL A 40 -1.91 1.53 4.67
N ALA A 41 -1.03 1.17 5.59
CA ALA A 41 -0.19 -0.02 5.50
C ALA A 41 -0.52 -0.95 6.69
N ILE A 42 -0.38 -2.24 6.46
CA ILE A 42 -0.57 -3.27 7.47
C ILE A 42 0.82 -3.70 7.95
N ALA A 43 1.12 -3.44 9.22
CA ALA A 43 2.38 -3.88 9.83
C ALA A 43 2.37 -5.40 10.06
N ALA A 44 3.54 -5.98 10.27
CA ALA A 44 3.68 -7.43 10.44
C ALA A 44 2.94 -7.99 11.67
N ASP A 45 2.70 -7.16 12.67
CA ASP A 45 1.91 -7.46 13.88
C ASP A 45 0.39 -7.29 13.68
N GLY A 46 -0.05 -6.94 12.45
CA GLY A 46 -1.45 -6.68 12.12
C GLY A 46 -1.92 -5.26 12.45
N ALA A 47 -1.05 -4.38 12.95
CA ALA A 47 -1.43 -2.99 13.20
C ALA A 47 -1.65 -2.23 11.87
N LEU A 48 -2.70 -1.41 11.83
CA LEU A 48 -2.93 -0.48 10.73
C LEU A 48 -2.19 0.83 11.02
N VAL A 49 -1.31 1.21 10.12
CA VAL A 49 -0.56 2.47 10.19
C VAL A 49 -0.86 3.31 8.94
N LEU A 50 -0.62 4.62 9.02
CA LEU A 50 -0.70 5.45 7.83
C LEU A 50 0.32 4.96 6.81
N GLY A 51 -0.14 4.64 5.62
CA GLY A 51 0.73 4.29 4.50
C GLY A 51 1.48 5.52 4.00
N PRO A 52 2.65 5.34 3.37
CA PRO A 52 3.31 6.44 2.69
C PRO A 52 2.39 6.95 1.58
N ALA A 53 2.12 8.25 1.59
CA ALA A 53 1.43 8.89 0.48
C ALA A 53 2.43 8.95 -0.69
N LEU A 54 2.16 8.19 -1.75
CA LEU A 54 2.85 8.37 -3.02
C LEU A 54 2.24 9.60 -3.68
N ALA A 55 2.92 10.74 -3.55
CA ALA A 55 2.43 12.01 -4.06
C ALA A 55 2.60 12.10 -5.58
N ASP A 56 3.76 11.70 -6.10
CA ASP A 56 4.11 11.79 -7.51
C ASP A 56 4.85 10.54 -7.98
N THR A 57 4.55 10.10 -9.19
CA THR A 57 5.28 9.05 -9.88
C THR A 57 5.98 9.66 -11.10
N VAL A 58 7.25 9.36 -11.24
CA VAL A 58 8.01 9.73 -12.43
C VAL A 58 8.10 8.49 -13.32
N ASP A 59 7.66 8.63 -14.57
CA ASP A 59 7.76 7.57 -15.57
C ASP A 59 9.10 7.72 -16.30
N PHE A 60 9.90 6.66 -16.25
CA PHE A 60 11.12 6.54 -17.01
C PHE A 60 10.85 5.64 -18.21
N ALA A 61 11.42 5.96 -19.36
CA ALA A 61 11.44 5.06 -20.50
C ALA A 61 12.43 3.90 -20.26
N ALA A 62 12.24 3.17 -19.16
CA ALA A 62 13.04 2.03 -18.74
C ALA A 62 12.17 1.02 -18.00
N GLU A 63 12.38 -0.27 -18.25
CA GLU A 63 11.60 -1.33 -17.60
C GLU A 63 11.95 -1.54 -16.13
N ARG A 64 13.19 -1.17 -15.72
CA ARG A 64 13.70 -1.38 -14.35
C ARG A 64 14.58 -0.25 -13.89
N VAL A 65 14.40 0.10 -12.62
CA VAL A 65 15.30 0.97 -11.86
C VAL A 65 16.15 0.09 -10.94
N TRP A 66 17.48 0.19 -11.05
CA TRP A 66 18.43 -0.59 -10.26
C TRP A 66 19.08 0.19 -9.14
N SER A 67 19.30 1.49 -9.35
CA SER A 67 19.99 2.30 -8.38
C SER A 67 19.39 3.69 -8.28
N LEU A 68 19.32 4.21 -7.05
CA LEU A 68 18.86 5.55 -6.73
C LEU A 68 19.90 6.21 -5.83
N LEU A 69 20.25 7.44 -6.15
CA LEU A 69 21.19 8.24 -5.36
C LEU A 69 20.63 9.65 -5.20
N PRO A 70 20.32 10.11 -3.97
CA PRO A 70 19.92 11.50 -3.74
C PRO A 70 21.02 12.47 -4.15
N ASN A 71 20.64 13.58 -4.77
CA ASN A 71 21.53 14.68 -5.06
C ASN A 71 21.41 15.80 -4.01
N SER A 72 22.35 16.76 -4.00
CA SER A 72 22.36 17.87 -3.05
C SER A 72 21.27 18.92 -3.30
N GLU A 73 20.58 18.86 -4.44
CA GLU A 73 19.58 19.84 -4.87
C GLU A 73 18.14 19.38 -4.61
N GLY A 74 17.98 18.30 -3.81
CA GLY A 74 16.66 17.73 -3.46
C GLY A 74 16.06 16.83 -4.53
N GLY A 75 16.84 16.46 -5.56
CA GLY A 75 16.45 15.50 -6.59
C GLY A 75 17.15 14.15 -6.42
N LEU A 76 17.13 13.34 -7.48
CA LEU A 76 17.67 11.99 -7.52
C LEU A 76 18.48 11.74 -8.80
N TYR A 77 19.54 10.96 -8.68
CA TYR A 77 20.12 10.23 -9.80
C TYR A 77 19.54 8.83 -9.87
N VAL A 78 19.17 8.39 -11.06
CA VAL A 78 18.48 7.12 -11.29
C VAL A 78 19.24 6.31 -12.33
N GLY A 79 19.77 5.17 -11.90
CA GLY A 79 20.39 4.19 -12.78
C GLY A 79 19.39 3.10 -13.19
N THR A 80 19.27 2.87 -14.50
CA THR A 80 18.28 1.95 -15.05
C THR A 80 18.93 0.66 -15.55
N GLY A 81 18.09 -0.38 -15.68
CA GLY A 81 18.38 -1.59 -16.41
C GLY A 81 17.88 -1.52 -17.85
N ASP A 82 18.15 -2.59 -18.60
CA ASP A 82 17.71 -2.85 -19.97
C ASP A 82 18.28 -1.91 -21.05
N SER A 83 18.82 -0.77 -20.67
CA SER A 83 19.54 0.17 -21.56
C SER A 83 20.61 0.98 -20.86
N GLY A 84 20.93 0.66 -19.60
CA GLY A 84 22.06 1.26 -18.85
C GLY A 84 22.07 2.79 -18.81
N ARG A 85 20.91 3.44 -18.64
CA ARG A 85 20.78 4.88 -18.66
C ARG A 85 20.87 5.47 -17.27
N LEU A 86 21.50 6.64 -17.18
CA LEU A 86 21.53 7.49 -16.01
C LEU A 86 20.66 8.70 -16.24
N PHE A 87 19.67 8.88 -15.39
CA PHE A 87 18.82 10.06 -15.38
C PHE A 87 19.09 10.92 -14.13
N ALA A 88 18.96 12.22 -14.29
CA ALA A 88 18.72 13.12 -13.17
C ALA A 88 17.23 13.44 -13.11
N VAL A 89 16.68 13.42 -11.90
CA VAL A 89 15.33 13.88 -11.58
C VAL A 89 15.47 15.08 -10.67
N ASP A 90 14.89 16.20 -11.05
CA ASP A 90 14.87 17.38 -10.18
C ASP A 90 13.76 17.29 -9.12
N ALA A 91 13.70 18.30 -8.23
CA ALA A 91 12.69 18.37 -7.18
C ALA A 91 11.23 18.50 -7.72
N ASP A 92 11.09 18.95 -8.96
CA ASP A 92 9.77 19.07 -9.64
C ASP A 92 9.39 17.79 -10.41
N GLY A 93 10.22 16.76 -10.35
CA GLY A 93 9.98 15.48 -11.05
C GLY A 93 10.37 15.49 -12.54
N ARG A 94 11.08 16.53 -13.03
CA ARG A 94 11.55 16.56 -14.41
C ARG A 94 12.75 15.66 -14.57
N THR A 95 12.78 14.89 -15.65
CA THR A 95 13.83 13.94 -15.94
C THR A 95 14.78 14.47 -17.03
N THR A 96 16.06 14.31 -16.81
CA THR A 96 17.10 14.61 -17.80
C THR A 96 18.01 13.40 -17.95
N LEU A 97 18.21 12.93 -19.18
CA LEU A 97 19.17 11.87 -19.47
C LEU A 97 20.59 12.47 -19.36
N LEU A 98 21.40 11.94 -18.44
CA LEU A 98 22.77 12.35 -18.24
C LEU A 98 23.78 11.49 -19.00
N PHE A 99 23.52 10.20 -19.06
CA PHE A 99 24.45 9.24 -19.65
C PHE A 99 23.69 8.05 -20.21
N ASP A 100 24.11 7.59 -21.38
CA ASP A 100 23.63 6.35 -22.03
C ASP A 100 24.84 5.42 -22.16
N SER A 101 24.82 4.36 -21.34
CA SER A 101 25.91 3.38 -21.29
C SER A 101 25.77 2.36 -22.40
N PRO A 102 26.86 1.83 -22.97
CA PRO A 102 26.80 0.65 -23.83
C PRO A 102 26.45 -0.63 -23.05
N GLU A 103 26.48 -0.57 -21.71
CA GLU A 103 26.15 -1.69 -20.84
C GLU A 103 24.63 -1.79 -20.59
N LEU A 104 24.16 -2.98 -20.27
CA LEU A 104 22.72 -3.23 -20.11
C LEU A 104 22.13 -2.57 -18.86
N ALA A 105 22.92 -2.34 -17.82
CA ALA A 105 22.39 -1.85 -16.55
C ALA A 105 23.40 -1.06 -15.72
N LEU A 106 22.93 -0.07 -14.98
CA LEU A 106 23.66 0.67 -13.96
C LEU A 106 23.22 0.21 -12.57
N HIS A 107 23.94 -0.75 -12.00
CA HIS A 107 23.57 -1.39 -10.75
C HIS A 107 23.87 -0.57 -9.50
N ALA A 108 24.85 0.33 -9.57
CA ALA A 108 25.25 1.14 -8.43
C ALA A 108 25.66 2.55 -8.88
N LEU A 109 25.35 3.52 -8.04
CA LEU A 109 25.76 4.92 -8.18
C LEU A 109 26.46 5.35 -6.89
N ALA A 110 27.49 6.15 -7.03
CA ALA A 110 28.17 6.78 -5.91
C ALA A 110 28.63 8.18 -6.28
N VAL A 111 28.64 9.09 -5.32
CA VAL A 111 29.29 10.39 -5.45
C VAL A 111 30.79 10.21 -5.23
N GLY A 112 31.61 10.70 -6.15
CA GLY A 112 33.05 10.73 -5.97
C GLY A 112 33.47 11.84 -4.99
N PRO A 113 34.71 11.80 -4.45
CA PRO A 113 35.29 12.94 -3.75
C PRO A 113 35.52 14.07 -4.76
N ASP A 114 35.25 15.28 -4.33
CA ASP A 114 35.61 16.53 -5.05
C ASP A 114 37.11 16.74 -5.17
#